data_22d16411f701ce7d0493deaa1a492eb7
#
_entry.id   22d16411f701ce7d0493deaa1a492eb7
#
_cell.length_a   1.000
_cell.length_b   1.000
_cell.length_c   1.000
_cell.angle_alpha   90.00
_cell.angle_beta   90.00
_cell.angle_gamma   90.00
#
_symmetry.space_group_name_H-M   'P 1'
#
loop_
_entity.id
_entity.type
_entity.pdbx_description
1 polymer ?
#
loop_
_entity_poly.entity_id
_entity_poly.type
_entity_poly.pdbx_seq_one_letter_code
_entity_poly.pdbx_strand_id
1 'polypeptide(L)'
;GGDKYGVSDGAHPLTVVVPVWSTKSIVQSTPVPNVDNALMVTLQTNYDLAEGSIVTISGLADTQTATDPSLAIDSSGKFGSTAEWNGDGTLKMTVASSQTVTQSQDVAVTFTLKNRNSANTSPTVNVVADMRVGGTSIGSVASSTMDKPGGDKYGVSDGAHPLTVVV
;
A
#
# COMPACT_ATOMS: atom_id res chain seq x y z
N GLY A 1 16.74 27.79 9.50
CA GLY A 1 16.37 26.40 9.35
C GLY A 1 14.99 26.29 8.72
N GLY A 2 14.62 25.15 8.29
CA GLY A 2 13.34 24.91 7.64
C GLY A 2 12.99 23.44 7.63
N ASP A 3 11.83 23.16 7.10
CA ASP A 3 11.33 21.80 6.95
C ASP A 3 12.11 21.07 5.87
N LYS A 4 12.35 19.79 6.08
CA LYS A 4 13.00 18.92 5.12
C LYS A 4 12.25 17.58 5.06
N TYR A 5 11.88 17.18 3.85
CA TYR A 5 11.04 15.98 3.61
C TYR A 5 9.72 16.00 4.39
N GLY A 6 9.12 17.20 4.58
CA GLY A 6 7.91 17.39 5.36
C GLY A 6 8.13 17.39 6.89
N VAL A 7 9.33 17.19 7.36
CA VAL A 7 9.65 17.21 8.79
C VAL A 7 9.93 18.63 9.24
N SER A 8 9.17 19.12 10.24
CA SER A 8 9.41 20.45 10.84
C SER A 8 10.82 20.55 11.40
N ASP A 9 11.50 21.64 11.08
CA ASP A 9 12.89 21.87 11.45
C ASP A 9 13.89 20.75 11.04
N GLY A 10 13.49 19.88 10.12
CA GLY A 10 14.33 18.77 9.63
C GLY A 10 15.63 19.18 8.93
N ALA A 11 15.81 20.47 8.65
CA ALA A 11 17.05 21.05 8.14
C ALA A 11 18.03 21.50 9.24
N HIS A 12 17.62 21.48 10.51
CA HIS A 12 18.51 21.81 11.62
C HIS A 12 19.51 20.69 11.87
N PRO A 13 20.75 21.02 12.26
CA PRO A 13 21.75 20.01 12.58
C PRO A 13 21.27 19.05 13.68
N LEU A 14 21.50 17.76 13.46
CA LEU A 14 21.17 16.68 14.41
C LEU A 14 19.67 16.49 14.71
N THR A 15 18.77 17.10 13.95
CA THR A 15 17.35 16.76 14.01
C THR A 15 17.14 15.41 13.32
N VAL A 16 16.69 14.41 14.09
CA VAL A 16 16.42 13.06 13.61
C VAL A 16 14.96 12.70 13.95
N VAL A 17 14.20 12.34 12.95
CA VAL A 17 12.84 11.80 13.09
C VAL A 17 12.78 10.43 12.43
N VAL A 18 12.29 9.44 13.15
CA VAL A 18 12.14 8.08 12.62
C VAL A 18 10.93 8.05 11.67
N PRO A 19 11.11 7.63 10.40
CA PRO A 19 9.99 7.46 9.50
C PRO A 19 9.07 6.32 9.95
N VAL A 20 7.77 6.60 10.07
CA VAL A 20 6.75 5.64 10.48
C VAL A 20 5.49 5.77 9.65
N TRP A 21 4.71 4.69 9.57
CA TRP A 21 3.35 4.71 9.03
C TRP A 21 2.38 5.22 10.09
N SER A 22 1.70 6.33 9.81
CA SER A 22 0.62 6.88 10.66
C SER A 22 -0.72 6.22 10.34
N THR A 23 -0.96 5.90 9.05
CA THR A 23 -2.09 5.10 8.59
C THR A 23 -1.59 4.03 7.63
N LYS A 24 -2.10 2.80 7.77
CA LYS A 24 -1.73 1.64 6.95
C LYS A 24 -2.86 0.62 6.96
N SER A 25 -3.94 0.91 6.26
CA SER A 25 -5.13 0.04 6.25
C SER A 25 -5.39 -0.56 4.87
N ILE A 26 -6.01 -1.73 4.85
CA ILE A 26 -6.41 -2.43 3.64
C ILE A 26 -7.74 -3.14 3.84
N VAL A 27 -8.65 -2.95 2.89
CA VAL A 27 -9.98 -3.59 2.87
C VAL A 27 -10.29 -4.15 1.49
N GLN A 28 -11.27 -5.04 1.41
CA GLN A 28 -11.71 -5.64 0.14
C GLN A 28 -13.16 -5.34 -0.20
N SER A 29 -13.50 -5.48 -1.48
CA SER A 29 -14.86 -5.29 -1.99
C SER A 29 -15.74 -6.53 -1.82
N THR A 30 -15.19 -7.74 -1.88
CA THR A 30 -15.98 -8.98 -1.87
C THR A 30 -15.22 -10.21 -1.34
N PRO A 31 -15.85 -11.05 -0.50
CA PRO A 31 -15.32 -12.35 -0.08
C PRO A 31 -15.73 -13.52 -1.02
N VAL A 32 -16.33 -13.24 -2.17
CA VAL A 32 -16.84 -14.28 -3.08
C VAL A 32 -15.68 -14.93 -3.84
N PRO A 33 -15.65 -16.28 -3.99
CA PRO A 33 -14.58 -16.97 -4.72
C PRO A 33 -14.68 -16.74 -6.24
N ASN A 34 -13.55 -16.83 -6.93
CA ASN A 34 -13.40 -16.74 -8.39
C ASN A 34 -13.84 -15.42 -9.04
N VAL A 35 -14.11 -14.38 -8.27
CA VAL A 35 -14.49 -13.06 -8.81
C VAL A 35 -13.38 -12.03 -8.61
N ASP A 36 -13.45 -10.98 -9.39
CA ASP A 36 -12.59 -9.81 -9.23
C ASP A 36 -12.94 -9.10 -7.93
N ASN A 37 -11.90 -8.79 -7.17
CA ASN A 37 -11.97 -8.20 -5.84
C ASN A 37 -11.15 -6.91 -5.83
N ALA A 38 -11.82 -5.78 -5.69
CA ALA A 38 -11.15 -4.51 -5.53
C ALA A 38 -10.62 -4.40 -4.09
N LEU A 39 -9.33 -4.19 -3.97
CA LEU A 39 -8.65 -3.90 -2.71
C LEU A 39 -8.41 -2.40 -2.62
N MET A 40 -8.73 -1.81 -1.48
CA MET A 40 -8.48 -0.40 -1.19
C MET A 40 -7.49 -0.30 -0.03
N VAL A 41 -6.38 0.37 -0.31
CA VAL A 41 -5.31 0.65 0.64
C VAL A 41 -5.35 2.13 0.99
N THR A 42 -5.20 2.46 2.27
CA THR A 42 -5.01 3.84 2.73
C THR A 42 -3.71 3.92 3.51
N LEU A 43 -2.84 4.80 3.08
CA LEU A 43 -1.50 4.99 3.65
C LEU A 43 -1.28 6.44 4.05
N GLN A 44 -0.61 6.63 5.19
CA GLN A 44 -0.10 7.92 5.62
C GLN A 44 1.24 7.72 6.32
N THR A 45 2.18 8.58 6.07
CA THR A 45 3.50 8.57 6.72
C THR A 45 3.77 9.94 7.36
N ASN A 46 4.65 10.00 8.34
CA ASN A 46 5.16 11.22 8.93
C ASN A 46 6.33 11.83 8.12
N TYR A 47 6.61 11.32 6.93
CA TYR A 47 7.66 11.76 6.02
C TYR A 47 7.11 11.94 4.60
N ASP A 48 7.61 12.92 3.85
CA ASP A 48 7.32 13.02 2.42
C ASP A 48 7.99 11.86 1.66
N LEU A 49 7.23 11.20 0.80
CA LEU A 49 7.79 10.29 -0.21
C LEU A 49 7.88 11.04 -1.53
N ALA A 50 9.09 11.44 -1.90
CA ALA A 50 9.34 12.15 -3.15
C ALA A 50 9.22 11.21 -4.36
N GLU A 51 9.17 11.80 -5.57
CA GLU A 51 9.17 11.04 -6.82
C GLU A 51 10.26 9.96 -6.84
N GLY A 52 9.94 8.79 -7.39
CA GLY A 52 10.84 7.65 -7.44
C GLY A 52 10.91 6.84 -6.14
N SER A 53 10.34 7.31 -5.03
CA SER A 53 10.19 6.49 -3.82
C SER A 53 9.30 5.28 -4.11
N ILE A 54 9.60 4.14 -3.47
CA ILE A 54 8.95 2.87 -3.76
C ILE A 54 8.20 2.39 -2.52
N VAL A 55 6.90 2.13 -2.67
CA VAL A 55 6.07 1.48 -1.65
C VAL A 55 5.78 0.06 -2.08
N THR A 56 6.10 -0.89 -1.22
CA THR A 56 5.88 -2.32 -1.46
C THR A 56 4.88 -2.86 -0.45
N ILE A 57 3.81 -3.48 -0.95
CA ILE A 57 2.84 -4.24 -0.18
C ILE A 57 3.11 -5.71 -0.44
N SER A 58 3.20 -6.51 0.61
CA SER A 58 3.49 -7.94 0.52
C SER A 58 2.51 -8.75 1.37
N GLY A 59 2.44 -10.05 1.10
CA GLY A 59 1.52 -10.95 1.79
C GLY A 59 0.13 -11.04 1.17
N LEU A 60 -0.09 -10.46 -0.03
CA LEU A 60 -1.34 -10.61 -0.80
C LEU A 60 -1.38 -11.98 -1.51
N ALA A 61 -1.13 -13.03 -0.74
CA ALA A 61 -0.96 -14.37 -1.27
C ALA A 61 -2.27 -15.04 -1.68
N ASP A 62 -2.14 -16.12 -2.45
CA ASP A 62 -3.23 -17.01 -2.83
C ASP A 62 -4.32 -16.39 -3.73
N THR A 63 -3.98 -15.39 -4.52
CA THR A 63 -4.86 -14.87 -5.56
C THR A 63 -4.68 -15.63 -6.87
N GLN A 64 -5.67 -15.53 -7.76
CA GLN A 64 -5.59 -16.11 -9.11
C GLN A 64 -5.04 -15.11 -10.15
N THR A 65 -4.63 -13.92 -9.71
CA THR A 65 -4.09 -12.90 -10.60
C THR A 65 -2.66 -13.25 -10.98
N ALA A 66 -2.40 -13.44 -12.27
CA ALA A 66 -1.06 -13.70 -12.79
C ALA A 66 -0.15 -12.48 -12.59
N THR A 67 1.16 -12.71 -12.57
CA THR A 67 2.16 -11.62 -12.58
C THR A 67 1.90 -10.64 -13.72
N ASP A 68 1.84 -9.36 -13.37
CA ASP A 68 1.60 -8.26 -14.30
C ASP A 68 2.48 -7.06 -13.93
N PRO A 69 3.48 -6.72 -14.75
CA PRO A 69 4.36 -5.57 -14.48
C PRO A 69 3.65 -4.22 -14.62
N SER A 70 2.41 -4.20 -15.07
CA SER A 70 1.63 -3.00 -15.34
C SER A 70 0.19 -3.13 -14.83
N LEU A 71 -0.01 -3.79 -13.68
CA LEU A 71 -1.33 -3.89 -13.06
C LEU A 71 -1.94 -2.49 -12.88
N ALA A 72 -3.16 -2.32 -13.37
CA ALA A 72 -3.86 -1.04 -13.24
C ALA A 72 -4.16 -0.71 -11.77
N ILE A 73 -3.85 0.53 -11.37
CA ILE A 73 -4.16 1.06 -10.06
C ILE A 73 -4.81 2.45 -10.19
N ASP A 74 -5.60 2.83 -9.20
CA ASP A 74 -6.04 4.21 -9.00
C ASP A 74 -5.44 4.73 -7.69
N SER A 75 -4.61 5.75 -7.79
CA SER A 75 -3.93 6.40 -6.67
C SER A 75 -4.08 7.92 -6.72
N SER A 76 -5.08 8.42 -7.46
CA SER A 76 -5.18 9.85 -7.80
C SER A 76 -3.89 10.42 -8.38
N GLY A 77 -3.17 9.58 -9.14
CA GLY A 77 -1.93 9.92 -9.82
C GLY A 77 -0.66 9.90 -8.95
N LYS A 78 -0.77 9.70 -7.64
CA LYS A 78 0.42 9.71 -6.75
C LYS A 78 1.43 8.63 -7.09
N PHE A 79 0.98 7.44 -7.46
CA PHE A 79 1.80 6.32 -7.93
C PHE A 79 1.62 6.05 -9.44
N GLY A 80 1.13 7.05 -10.20
CA GLY A 80 0.74 6.84 -11.58
C GLY A 80 -0.53 6.01 -11.70
N SER A 81 -0.68 5.31 -12.84
CA SER A 81 -1.86 4.49 -13.17
C SER A 81 -1.59 2.98 -13.15
N THR A 82 -0.36 2.57 -12.91
CA THR A 82 0.05 1.15 -12.89
C THR A 82 1.05 0.87 -11.78
N ALA A 83 1.09 -0.38 -11.34
CA ALA A 83 2.05 -0.91 -10.38
C ALA A 83 2.59 -2.27 -10.85
N GLU A 84 3.75 -2.67 -10.35
CA GLU A 84 4.29 -4.00 -10.60
C GLU A 84 3.62 -5.01 -9.65
N TRP A 85 2.83 -5.93 -10.21
CA TRP A 85 2.26 -7.04 -9.49
C TRP A 85 3.08 -8.31 -9.73
N ASN A 86 3.52 -8.94 -8.66
CA ASN A 86 4.10 -10.27 -8.71
C ASN A 86 3.09 -11.27 -8.13
N GLY A 87 2.80 -12.33 -8.85
CA GLY A 87 1.84 -13.37 -8.45
C GLY A 87 2.19 -14.10 -7.15
N ASP A 88 3.34 -13.83 -6.55
CA ASP A 88 3.71 -14.28 -5.20
C ASP A 88 3.01 -13.51 -4.07
N GLY A 89 2.25 -12.46 -4.41
CA GLY A 89 1.55 -11.62 -3.44
C GLY A 89 2.22 -10.28 -3.14
N THR A 90 3.09 -9.81 -4.02
CA THR A 90 3.81 -8.53 -3.86
C THR A 90 3.32 -7.51 -4.88
N LEU A 91 2.92 -6.32 -4.40
CA LEU A 91 2.59 -5.14 -5.20
C LEU A 91 3.61 -4.04 -4.93
N LYS A 92 4.27 -3.56 -5.97
CA LYS A 92 5.28 -2.51 -5.89
C LYS A 92 4.81 -1.28 -6.65
N MET A 93 4.71 -0.17 -5.94
CA MET A 93 4.25 1.12 -6.46
C MET A 93 5.39 2.13 -6.38
N THR A 94 5.58 2.91 -7.44
CA THR A 94 6.59 3.97 -7.48
C THR A 94 5.91 5.33 -7.51
N VAL A 95 6.32 6.25 -6.64
CA VAL A 95 5.81 7.63 -6.65
C VAL A 95 6.11 8.25 -8.02
N ALA A 96 5.07 8.72 -8.69
CA ALA A 96 5.14 9.19 -10.06
C ALA A 96 6.01 10.44 -10.19
N SER A 97 6.50 10.69 -11.41
CA SER A 97 7.27 11.89 -11.72
C SER A 97 6.48 13.16 -11.37
N SER A 98 7.17 14.11 -10.77
CA SER A 98 6.61 15.38 -10.29
C SER A 98 5.52 15.22 -9.23
N GLN A 99 5.40 14.04 -8.59
CA GLN A 99 4.50 13.80 -7.48
C GLN A 99 5.26 13.67 -6.15
N THR A 100 4.53 13.94 -5.08
CA THR A 100 4.98 13.68 -3.70
C THR A 100 3.79 13.11 -2.93
N VAL A 101 4.01 12.02 -2.21
CA VAL A 101 3.09 11.59 -1.15
C VAL A 101 3.45 12.41 0.07
N THR A 102 2.63 13.42 0.34
CA THR A 102 2.92 14.41 1.38
C THR A 102 2.69 13.82 2.77
N GLN A 103 3.61 14.09 3.68
CA GLN A 103 3.49 13.66 5.07
C GLN A 103 2.17 14.12 5.70
N SER A 104 1.61 13.32 6.62
CA SER A 104 0.36 13.59 7.31
C SER A 104 -0.87 13.75 6.39
N GLN A 105 -0.77 13.28 5.14
CA GLN A 105 -1.87 13.21 4.18
C GLN A 105 -2.15 11.76 3.82
N ASP A 106 -3.42 11.38 3.86
CA ASP A 106 -3.83 10.06 3.40
C ASP A 106 -3.69 9.95 1.88
N VAL A 107 -3.12 8.85 1.41
CA VAL A 107 -3.19 8.44 0.02
C VAL A 107 -3.96 7.13 -0.07
N ALA A 108 -5.01 7.13 -0.88
CA ALA A 108 -5.78 5.93 -1.18
C ALA A 108 -5.29 5.32 -2.49
N VAL A 109 -5.14 4.01 -2.50
CA VAL A 109 -4.79 3.23 -3.70
C VAL A 109 -5.78 2.09 -3.85
N THR A 110 -6.40 1.98 -5.01
CA THR A 110 -7.30 0.87 -5.34
C THR A 110 -6.72 0.06 -6.48
N PHE A 111 -6.76 -1.25 -6.36
CA PHE A 111 -6.35 -2.20 -7.40
C PHE A 111 -7.22 -3.46 -7.30
N THR A 112 -7.27 -4.24 -8.38
CA THR A 112 -8.13 -5.42 -8.47
C THR A 112 -7.29 -6.68 -8.58
N LEU A 113 -7.57 -7.65 -7.70
CA LEU A 113 -7.03 -9.00 -7.78
C LEU A 113 -8.19 -9.99 -7.87
N LYS A 114 -7.96 -11.15 -8.48
CA LYS A 114 -8.97 -12.21 -8.56
C LYS A 114 -8.86 -13.10 -7.33
N ASN A 115 -9.97 -13.24 -6.61
CA ASN A 115 -10.06 -14.12 -5.45
C ASN A 115 -9.77 -15.59 -5.85
N ARG A 116 -9.17 -16.32 -4.92
CA ARG A 116 -9.00 -17.77 -5.05
C ARG A 116 -10.34 -18.51 -5.16
N ASN A 117 -10.31 -19.77 -5.54
CA ASN A 117 -11.49 -20.61 -5.72
C ASN A 117 -11.92 -21.40 -4.47
N SER A 118 -11.17 -21.30 -3.39
CA SER A 118 -11.42 -22.03 -2.14
C SER A 118 -11.41 -21.08 -0.95
N ALA A 119 -12.03 -21.51 0.15
CA ALA A 119 -12.07 -20.71 1.38
C ALA A 119 -10.68 -20.32 1.87
N ASN A 120 -10.57 -19.13 2.40
CA ASN A 120 -9.34 -18.61 2.99
C ASN A 120 -9.65 -17.58 4.08
N THR A 121 -8.83 -17.54 5.10
CA THR A 121 -8.80 -16.42 6.05
C THR A 121 -7.91 -15.32 5.52
N SER A 122 -8.17 -14.08 5.94
CA SER A 122 -7.38 -12.93 5.53
C SER A 122 -5.89 -13.11 5.88
N PRO A 123 -4.99 -13.05 4.90
CA PRO A 123 -3.55 -13.18 5.15
C PRO A 123 -2.99 -11.98 5.91
N THR A 124 -1.81 -12.15 6.50
CA THR A 124 -1.04 -11.01 7.04
C THR A 124 -0.46 -10.20 5.88
N VAL A 125 -0.81 -8.94 5.80
CA VAL A 125 -0.33 -8.01 4.77
C VAL A 125 0.60 -6.99 5.42
N ASN A 126 1.74 -6.73 4.80
CA ASN A 126 2.74 -5.77 5.29
C ASN A 126 2.99 -4.69 4.25
N VAL A 127 3.41 -3.52 4.72
CA VAL A 127 3.80 -2.39 3.87
C VAL A 127 5.16 -1.85 4.31
N VAL A 128 6.00 -1.49 3.34
CA VAL A 128 7.32 -0.87 3.54
C VAL A 128 7.52 0.19 2.47
N ALA A 129 8.28 1.24 2.75
CA ALA A 129 8.69 2.19 1.72
C ALA A 129 10.21 2.37 1.70
N ASP A 130 10.78 2.46 0.50
CA ASP A 130 12.12 2.94 0.23
C ASP A 130 12.00 4.41 -0.19
N MET A 131 12.49 5.30 0.66
CA MET A 131 12.46 6.74 0.41
C MET A 131 13.61 7.13 -0.50
N ARG A 132 13.29 7.81 -1.60
CA ARG A 132 14.29 8.20 -2.60
C ARG A 132 14.26 9.69 -2.91
N VAL A 133 15.41 10.21 -3.28
CA VAL A 133 15.58 11.56 -3.83
C VAL A 133 16.54 11.47 -5.00
N GLY A 134 16.14 11.96 -6.16
CA GLY A 134 16.95 11.89 -7.38
C GLY A 134 17.36 10.45 -7.76
N GLY A 135 16.50 9.47 -7.47
CA GLY A 135 16.78 8.05 -7.76
C GLY A 135 17.63 7.33 -6.71
N THR A 136 18.16 8.05 -5.72
CA THR A 136 19.00 7.46 -4.65
C THR A 136 18.18 7.22 -3.39
N SER A 137 18.30 6.02 -2.80
CA SER A 137 17.69 5.71 -1.50
C SER A 137 18.34 6.56 -0.41
N ILE A 138 17.51 7.20 0.42
CA ILE A 138 17.91 8.03 1.54
C ILE A 138 17.48 7.46 2.89
N GLY A 139 16.72 6.37 2.88
CA GLY A 139 16.20 5.73 4.07
C GLY A 139 14.94 4.91 3.77
N SER A 140 14.27 4.45 4.80
CA SER A 140 13.06 3.66 4.66
C SER A 140 12.02 3.98 5.72
N VAL A 141 10.73 3.86 5.37
CA VAL A 141 9.67 3.67 6.36
C VAL A 141 9.61 2.17 6.64
N ALA A 142 9.89 1.78 7.88
CA ALA A 142 10.03 0.37 8.26
C ALA A 142 8.80 -0.47 7.92
N SER A 143 9.02 -1.72 7.61
CA SER A 143 7.94 -2.68 7.35
C SER A 143 6.99 -2.76 8.54
N SER A 144 5.69 -2.70 8.27
CA SER A 144 4.65 -2.71 9.26
C SER A 144 3.46 -3.55 8.79
N THR A 145 2.86 -4.30 9.70
CA THR A 145 1.62 -5.03 9.40
C THR A 145 0.48 -4.05 9.19
N MET A 146 -0.27 -4.26 8.10
CA MET A 146 -1.41 -3.41 7.76
C MET A 146 -2.63 -3.72 8.63
N ASP A 147 -3.33 -2.68 9.02
CA ASP A 147 -4.60 -2.78 9.71
C ASP A 147 -5.70 -3.21 8.74
N LYS A 148 -6.64 -4.02 9.23
CA LYS A 148 -7.76 -4.56 8.46
C LYS A 148 -9.07 -4.03 9.06
N PRO A 149 -9.40 -2.75 8.82
CA PRO A 149 -10.65 -2.19 9.31
C PRO A 149 -11.85 -2.81 8.59
N GLY A 150 -13.00 -2.67 9.20
CA GLY A 150 -14.24 -3.24 8.70
C GLY A 150 -14.55 -4.55 9.37
N GLY A 151 -15.70 -5.07 9.07
CA GLY A 151 -16.24 -6.26 9.69
C GLY A 151 -16.98 -7.12 8.67
N ASP A 152 -18.16 -7.53 9.02
CA ASP A 152 -18.99 -8.41 8.18
C ASP A 152 -19.35 -7.75 6.84
N LYS A 153 -19.30 -8.54 5.78
CA LYS A 153 -19.67 -8.13 4.44
C LYS A 153 -20.43 -9.25 3.75
N TYR A 154 -21.61 -8.92 3.21
CA TYR A 154 -22.53 -9.89 2.61
C TYR A 154 -22.89 -11.05 3.58
N GLY A 155 -23.00 -10.77 4.89
CA GLY A 155 -23.27 -11.78 5.91
C GLY A 155 -22.07 -12.67 6.27
N VAL A 156 -20.90 -12.39 5.71
CA VAL A 156 -19.65 -13.09 6.02
C VAL A 156 -18.92 -12.36 7.13
N SER A 157 -18.61 -13.07 8.22
CA SER A 157 -17.78 -12.51 9.31
C SER A 157 -16.41 -12.13 8.77
N ASP A 158 -15.96 -10.92 9.13
CA ASP A 158 -14.71 -10.34 8.62
C ASP A 158 -14.61 -10.29 7.08
N GLY A 159 -15.74 -10.31 6.39
CA GLY A 159 -15.80 -10.32 4.91
C GLY A 159 -15.21 -9.07 4.25
N ALA A 160 -14.95 -8.00 5.01
CA ALA A 160 -14.25 -6.80 4.55
C ALA A 160 -12.72 -6.91 4.64
N HIS A 161 -12.19 -7.91 5.37
CA HIS A 161 -10.75 -8.11 5.49
C HIS A 161 -10.15 -8.62 4.16
N PRO A 162 -8.97 -8.13 3.75
CA PRO A 162 -8.41 -8.42 2.43
C PRO A 162 -8.23 -9.92 2.22
N LEU A 163 -8.64 -10.39 1.05
CA LEU A 163 -8.51 -11.77 0.60
C LEU A 163 -9.16 -12.83 1.52
N THR A 164 -10.08 -12.42 2.39
CA THR A 164 -11.03 -13.36 3.02
C THR A 164 -11.93 -13.93 1.91
N VAL A 165 -11.99 -15.24 1.78
CA VAL A 165 -12.85 -15.93 0.81
C VAL A 165 -13.67 -17.01 1.50
N VAL A 166 -14.96 -17.02 1.24
CA VAL A 166 -15.91 -17.99 1.80
C VAL A 166 -16.61 -18.73 0.66
N VAL A 167 -16.69 -20.04 0.78
CA VAL A 167 -17.30 -20.96 -0.21
C VAL A 167 -18.60 -21.50 0.36
#